data_f021a5c442163de60915a2c4dc0e86cb
#
_entry.id   f021a5c442163de60915a2c4dc0e86cb
#
_cell.length_a   1.000
_cell.length_b   1.000
_cell.length_c   1.000
_cell.angle_alpha   90.00
_cell.angle_beta   90.00
_cell.angle_gamma   90.00
#
_symmetry.space_group_name_H-M   'P 1'
#
loop_
_entity.id
_entity.type
_entity.pdbx_description
1 polymer ?
#
loop_
_entity_poly.entity_id
_entity_poly.type
_entity_poly.pdbx_seq_one_letter_code
_entity_poly.pdbx_strand_id
1 'polypeptide(L)'
;SDQDGDGIPDLLDPDDDNDGVPDRTDTFPYDPTESQDTDSDGIGNNADDDDDNDGYPDVIEIAAGTDPLDKEDFPEDLDGDGLSDLEEAILGTDPENPDTDGDGVGDSEDPFPLDPQYSKDNDKDGIPDSIDPDDDNDGVPDDEDAFPDDETEQYDTDLDKIGDNADPDDDNDGYSDLDELLAGTNPKDPNSTPVDSDNDGLSDFIENLKGTDPNNPDTDGDGII
;
A
#
# COMPACT_ATOMS: atom_id res chain seq x y z
N SER A 1 -7.22 33.51 7.10
CA SER A 1 -8.08 32.79 6.16
C SER A 1 -9.53 33.18 6.44
N ASP A 2 -10.41 32.79 5.59
CA ASP A 2 -11.87 32.91 5.59
C ASP A 2 -12.27 31.67 4.74
N GLN A 3 -12.48 30.55 5.45
CA GLN A 3 -12.55 29.21 4.84
C GLN A 3 -13.85 29.01 4.08
N ASP A 4 -14.95 29.43 4.66
CA ASP A 4 -16.30 29.31 4.07
C ASP A 4 -16.69 30.50 3.18
N GLY A 5 -15.93 31.63 3.25
CA GLY A 5 -16.12 32.82 2.42
C GLY A 5 -17.29 33.71 2.86
N ASP A 6 -17.71 33.63 4.12
CA ASP A 6 -18.85 34.42 4.65
C ASP A 6 -18.46 35.89 5.02
N GLY A 7 -17.14 36.17 5.07
CA GLY A 7 -16.57 37.49 5.35
C GLY A 7 -16.12 37.68 6.81
N ILE A 8 -16.19 36.64 7.64
CA ILE A 8 -15.61 36.62 8.98
C ILE A 8 -14.29 35.81 8.86
N PRO A 9 -13.15 36.32 9.33
CA PRO A 9 -11.91 35.53 9.34
C PRO A 9 -11.97 34.38 10.34
N ASP A 10 -11.40 33.23 10.03
CA ASP A 10 -11.39 31.98 10.85
C ASP A 10 -11.02 32.25 12.33
N LEU A 11 -10.13 33.19 12.62
CA LEU A 11 -9.75 33.53 13.99
C LEU A 11 -10.90 34.15 14.84
N LEU A 12 -11.92 34.65 14.20
CA LEU A 12 -13.06 35.35 14.80
C LEU A 12 -14.38 34.66 14.50
N ASP A 13 -14.36 33.67 13.63
CA ASP A 13 -15.49 32.87 13.29
C ASP A 13 -15.68 31.76 14.35
N PRO A 14 -16.86 31.47 14.80
CA PRO A 14 -17.14 30.35 15.68
C PRO A 14 -17.45 29.02 14.96
N ASP A 15 -17.51 29.02 13.60
CA ASP A 15 -17.92 27.92 12.74
C ASP A 15 -17.28 28.14 11.37
N ASP A 16 -15.97 27.77 11.26
CA ASP A 16 -15.06 28.14 10.18
C ASP A 16 -15.43 27.59 8.80
N ASP A 17 -16.26 26.52 8.73
CA ASP A 17 -16.70 25.90 7.48
C ASP A 17 -18.22 26.01 7.23
N ASN A 18 -18.98 26.56 8.22
CA ASN A 18 -20.43 26.80 8.15
C ASN A 18 -21.25 25.52 7.97
N ASP A 19 -20.81 24.38 8.55
CA ASP A 19 -21.60 23.14 8.57
C ASP A 19 -22.69 23.13 9.63
N GLY A 20 -22.62 24.08 10.59
CA GLY A 20 -23.56 24.26 11.71
C GLY A 20 -23.04 23.68 13.03
N VAL A 21 -21.86 23.10 13.07
CA VAL A 21 -21.18 22.64 14.28
C VAL A 21 -20.04 23.62 14.61
N PRO A 22 -20.04 24.24 15.80
CA PRO A 22 -18.99 25.20 16.15
C PRO A 22 -17.62 24.53 16.26
N ASP A 23 -16.54 25.20 15.79
CA ASP A 23 -15.13 24.73 15.80
C ASP A 23 -14.67 24.04 17.07
N ARG A 24 -15.13 24.54 18.24
CA ARG A 24 -14.72 23.97 19.55
C ARG A 24 -15.27 22.57 19.82
N THR A 25 -16.27 22.14 19.06
CA THR A 25 -16.98 20.85 19.18
C THR A 25 -16.94 20.06 17.88
N ASP A 26 -16.31 20.65 16.87
CA ASP A 26 -16.06 20.06 15.59
C ASP A 26 -14.66 19.46 15.54
N THR A 27 -14.55 18.22 15.13
CA THR A 27 -13.27 17.53 14.95
C THR A 27 -12.59 17.97 13.65
N PHE A 28 -13.38 18.44 12.67
CA PHE A 28 -12.92 18.88 11.34
C PHE A 28 -13.34 20.31 11.00
N PRO A 29 -12.91 21.34 11.75
CA PRO A 29 -13.43 22.73 11.66
C PRO A 29 -13.24 23.43 10.32
N TYR A 30 -12.69 22.76 9.32
CA TYR A 30 -12.45 23.28 7.97
C TYR A 30 -13.04 22.41 6.88
N ASP A 31 -13.81 21.36 7.25
CA ASP A 31 -14.44 20.43 6.31
C ASP A 31 -15.96 20.37 6.53
N PRO A 32 -16.75 21.10 5.73
CA PRO A 32 -18.20 21.20 5.94
C PRO A 32 -18.96 19.88 5.66
N THR A 33 -18.26 18.80 5.41
CA THR A 33 -18.84 17.45 5.22
C THR A 33 -18.64 16.54 6.40
N GLU A 34 -17.77 16.94 7.35
CA GLU A 34 -17.38 16.14 8.50
C GLU A 34 -17.43 16.98 9.79
N SER A 35 -17.84 16.38 10.89
CA SER A 35 -17.84 17.05 12.21
C SER A 35 -17.51 16.13 13.38
N GLN A 36 -17.56 14.83 13.18
CA GLN A 36 -17.28 13.82 14.19
C GLN A 36 -16.26 12.79 13.68
N ASP A 37 -15.49 12.24 14.61
CA ASP A 37 -14.50 11.21 14.42
C ASP A 37 -14.57 10.37 15.71
N THR A 38 -15.32 9.27 15.63
CA THR A 38 -15.69 8.50 16.82
C THR A 38 -14.52 7.68 17.36
N ASP A 39 -13.73 7.07 16.48
CA ASP A 39 -12.57 6.26 16.85
C ASP A 39 -11.24 7.03 16.91
N SER A 40 -11.25 8.27 16.37
CA SER A 40 -10.09 9.17 16.37
C SER A 40 -8.94 8.73 15.44
N ASP A 41 -9.25 8.13 14.32
CA ASP A 41 -8.27 7.72 13.31
C ASP A 41 -7.94 8.83 12.29
N GLY A 42 -8.75 9.90 12.25
CA GLY A 42 -8.57 11.08 11.40
C GLY A 42 -9.43 11.05 10.13
N ILE A 43 -10.28 10.06 9.97
CA ILE A 43 -11.38 10.01 8.99
C ILE A 43 -12.66 10.42 9.73
N GLY A 44 -13.50 11.23 9.10
CA GLY A 44 -14.75 11.62 9.72
C GLY A 44 -15.84 10.58 9.48
N ASN A 45 -16.79 10.49 10.42
CA ASN A 45 -17.86 9.48 10.41
C ASN A 45 -18.70 9.43 9.13
N ASN A 46 -18.74 10.49 8.32
CA ASN A 46 -19.47 10.43 7.04
C ASN A 46 -18.65 9.81 5.91
N ALA A 47 -17.33 9.75 6.05
CA ALA A 47 -16.40 9.19 5.07
C ALA A 47 -15.81 7.85 5.54
N ASP A 48 -15.99 7.52 6.81
CA ASP A 48 -15.59 6.24 7.40
C ASP A 48 -16.64 5.17 7.09
N ASP A 49 -16.20 3.96 6.90
CA ASP A 49 -17.06 2.79 6.70
C ASP A 49 -17.23 1.96 7.99
N ASP A 50 -16.45 2.27 9.07
CA ASP A 50 -16.42 1.61 10.38
C ASP A 50 -16.11 2.67 11.45
N ASP A 51 -17.14 3.46 11.82
CA ASP A 51 -17.07 4.69 12.62
C ASP A 51 -16.40 4.51 13.99
N ASP A 52 -16.48 3.34 14.61
CA ASP A 52 -15.93 3.07 15.95
C ASP A 52 -14.73 2.10 15.96
N ASN A 53 -14.36 1.59 14.75
CA ASN A 53 -13.21 0.72 14.51
C ASN A 53 -13.27 -0.57 15.36
N ASP A 54 -14.44 -1.20 15.41
CA ASP A 54 -14.63 -2.49 16.09
C ASP A 54 -14.37 -3.69 15.16
N GLY A 55 -14.31 -3.43 13.83
CA GLY A 55 -14.04 -4.40 12.78
C GLY A 55 -15.27 -4.79 11.96
N TYR A 56 -16.45 -4.28 12.30
CA TYR A 56 -17.67 -4.47 11.52
C TYR A 56 -18.09 -3.16 10.86
N PRO A 57 -18.35 -3.14 9.55
CA PRO A 57 -18.76 -1.92 8.86
C PRO A 57 -20.13 -1.41 9.35
N ASP A 58 -20.31 -0.08 9.41
CA ASP A 58 -21.56 0.60 9.81
C ASP A 58 -22.80 0.02 9.14
N VAL A 59 -22.69 -0.27 7.84
CA VAL A 59 -23.81 -0.82 7.06
C VAL A 59 -24.26 -2.20 7.55
N ILE A 60 -23.33 -2.99 8.07
CA ILE A 60 -23.59 -4.31 8.66
C ILE A 60 -24.20 -4.14 10.04
N GLU A 61 -23.68 -3.24 10.85
CA GLU A 61 -24.18 -2.95 12.19
C GLU A 61 -25.62 -2.41 12.14
N ILE A 62 -25.87 -1.41 11.29
CA ILE A 62 -27.23 -0.89 11.06
C ILE A 62 -28.17 -2.01 10.63
N ALA A 63 -27.73 -2.92 9.78
CA ALA A 63 -28.55 -4.05 9.31
C ALA A 63 -28.77 -5.10 10.41
N ALA A 64 -27.81 -5.33 11.26
CA ALA A 64 -27.89 -6.20 12.45
C ALA A 64 -28.70 -5.55 13.58
N GLY A 65 -28.73 -4.21 13.63
CA GLY A 65 -29.43 -3.41 14.63
C GLY A 65 -28.58 -3.04 15.83
N THR A 66 -27.26 -3.04 15.66
CA THR A 66 -26.24 -2.53 16.58
C THR A 66 -25.94 -1.05 16.31
N ASP A 67 -25.13 -0.41 17.15
CA ASP A 67 -24.82 1.03 17.09
C ASP A 67 -23.42 1.27 16.50
N PRO A 68 -23.29 1.78 15.27
CA PRO A 68 -22.02 2.02 14.59
C PRO A 68 -21.05 2.99 15.29
N LEU A 69 -21.47 3.58 16.41
CA LEU A 69 -20.67 4.53 17.18
C LEU A 69 -20.21 3.96 18.54
N ASP A 70 -20.55 2.70 18.84
CA ASP A 70 -20.26 2.05 20.13
C ASP A 70 -19.62 0.67 19.93
N LYS A 71 -18.32 0.63 19.84
CA LYS A 71 -17.52 -0.59 19.63
C LYS A 71 -17.71 -1.74 20.63
N GLU A 72 -18.55 -1.56 21.63
CA GLU A 72 -18.97 -2.62 22.55
C GLU A 72 -20.33 -3.20 22.15
N ASP A 73 -21.01 -2.66 21.13
CA ASP A 73 -22.32 -3.07 20.61
C ASP A 73 -22.23 -3.56 19.16
N PHE A 74 -21.54 -4.65 18.92
CA PHE A 74 -21.24 -5.22 17.60
C PHE A 74 -22.17 -6.38 17.21
N PRO A 75 -22.25 -6.73 15.91
CA PRO A 75 -23.06 -7.86 15.42
C PRO A 75 -22.63 -9.21 16.01
N GLU A 76 -23.56 -10.18 16.04
CA GLU A 76 -23.25 -11.55 16.47
C GLU A 76 -22.32 -12.23 15.45
N ASP A 77 -21.28 -12.88 15.95
CA ASP A 77 -20.28 -13.68 15.22
C ASP A 77 -20.08 -14.97 16.04
N LEU A 78 -20.68 -16.06 15.58
CA LEU A 78 -20.83 -17.29 16.37
C LEU A 78 -19.56 -18.13 16.42
N ASP A 79 -18.74 -18.12 15.38
CA ASP A 79 -17.50 -18.91 15.30
C ASP A 79 -16.22 -18.06 15.50
N GLY A 80 -16.35 -16.73 15.43
CA GLY A 80 -15.30 -15.79 15.78
C GLY A 80 -14.23 -15.65 14.70
N ASP A 81 -14.58 -15.80 13.42
CA ASP A 81 -13.66 -15.69 12.32
C ASP A 81 -13.49 -14.26 11.81
N GLY A 82 -14.34 -13.33 12.27
CA GLY A 82 -14.31 -11.91 11.90
C GLY A 82 -15.37 -11.50 10.88
N LEU A 83 -16.18 -12.44 10.39
CA LEU A 83 -17.45 -12.16 9.71
C LEU A 83 -18.60 -12.27 10.69
N SER A 84 -19.57 -11.37 10.63
CA SER A 84 -20.79 -11.53 11.40
C SER A 84 -21.69 -12.60 10.76
N ASP A 85 -22.55 -13.24 11.59
CA ASP A 85 -23.57 -14.19 11.11
C ASP A 85 -24.41 -13.61 9.95
N LEU A 86 -24.58 -12.29 9.92
CA LEU A 86 -25.29 -11.59 8.86
C LEU A 86 -24.49 -11.54 7.56
N GLU A 87 -23.20 -11.22 7.63
CA GLU A 87 -22.30 -11.21 6.47
C GLU A 87 -22.18 -12.60 5.88
N GLU A 88 -22.02 -13.60 6.71
CA GLU A 88 -21.97 -14.99 6.31
C GLU A 88 -23.27 -15.45 5.62
N ALA A 89 -24.43 -15.06 6.17
CA ALA A 89 -25.71 -15.33 5.51
C ALA A 89 -25.83 -14.65 4.13
N ILE A 90 -25.14 -13.52 3.90
CA ILE A 90 -25.07 -12.83 2.60
C ILE A 90 -24.11 -13.55 1.67
N LEU A 91 -22.93 -13.96 2.16
CA LEU A 91 -21.90 -14.70 1.41
C LEU A 91 -22.33 -16.13 1.12
N GLY A 92 -23.12 -16.73 2.01
CA GLY A 92 -23.58 -18.12 1.95
C GLY A 92 -22.66 -19.10 2.66
N THR A 93 -21.79 -18.60 3.53
CA THR A 93 -20.93 -19.36 4.43
C THR A 93 -21.72 -19.90 5.64
N ASP A 94 -21.11 -20.68 6.51
CA ASP A 94 -21.74 -21.33 7.66
C ASP A 94 -21.34 -20.64 8.96
N PRO A 95 -22.25 -19.85 9.62
CA PRO A 95 -21.95 -19.07 10.83
C PRO A 95 -21.47 -19.86 12.06
N GLU A 96 -21.36 -21.15 11.98
CA GLU A 96 -20.83 -21.99 13.06
C GLU A 96 -19.47 -22.64 12.65
N ASN A 97 -18.92 -22.28 11.48
CA ASN A 97 -17.70 -22.88 10.92
C ASN A 97 -16.79 -21.89 10.23
N PRO A 98 -15.70 -21.44 10.85
CA PRO A 98 -14.82 -20.38 10.38
C PRO A 98 -14.02 -20.68 9.10
N ASP A 99 -14.27 -21.83 8.47
CA ASP A 99 -13.68 -22.29 7.21
C ASP A 99 -14.71 -23.21 6.55
N THR A 100 -15.67 -22.57 5.84
CA THR A 100 -16.88 -23.25 5.32
C THR A 100 -16.57 -24.36 4.34
N ASP A 101 -15.61 -24.18 3.46
CA ASP A 101 -15.26 -25.15 2.42
C ASP A 101 -14.15 -26.13 2.85
N GLY A 102 -13.43 -25.82 3.93
CA GLY A 102 -12.48 -26.74 4.57
C GLY A 102 -11.12 -26.80 3.88
N ASP A 103 -10.71 -25.76 3.15
CA ASP A 103 -9.43 -25.73 2.45
C ASP A 103 -8.26 -25.28 3.34
N GLY A 104 -8.55 -24.67 4.49
CA GLY A 104 -7.59 -24.25 5.51
C GLY A 104 -7.37 -22.75 5.57
N VAL A 105 -8.09 -21.96 4.78
CA VAL A 105 -8.21 -20.51 4.87
C VAL A 105 -9.56 -20.18 5.46
N GLY A 106 -9.65 -19.23 6.38
CA GLY A 106 -10.90 -18.84 7.02
C GLY A 106 -11.77 -18.00 6.09
N ASP A 107 -13.11 -18.06 6.27
CA ASP A 107 -14.08 -17.41 5.38
C ASP A 107 -13.83 -15.91 5.22
N SER A 108 -13.37 -15.23 6.28
CA SER A 108 -13.04 -13.81 6.28
C SER A 108 -11.77 -13.46 5.49
N GLU A 109 -10.85 -14.42 5.34
CA GLU A 109 -9.59 -14.24 4.64
C GLU A 109 -9.60 -14.85 3.24
N ASP A 110 -10.64 -15.63 2.91
CA ASP A 110 -10.75 -16.37 1.66
C ASP A 110 -11.59 -15.60 0.62
N PRO A 111 -11.01 -15.19 -0.53
CA PRO A 111 -11.77 -14.62 -1.63
C PRO A 111 -12.84 -15.57 -2.22
N PHE A 112 -12.71 -16.91 -2.00
CA PHE A 112 -13.57 -17.94 -2.54
C PHE A 112 -14.11 -18.91 -1.48
N PRO A 113 -14.74 -18.45 -0.38
CA PRO A 113 -14.99 -19.21 0.84
C PRO A 113 -15.96 -20.39 0.69
N LEU A 114 -16.40 -20.68 -0.52
CA LEU A 114 -17.28 -21.81 -0.88
C LEU A 114 -16.65 -22.78 -1.89
N ASP A 115 -15.40 -22.57 -2.31
CA ASP A 115 -14.73 -23.43 -3.28
C ASP A 115 -13.35 -23.88 -2.81
N PRO A 116 -13.22 -25.08 -2.21
CA PRO A 116 -11.99 -25.61 -1.61
C PRO A 116 -10.83 -25.84 -2.59
N GLN A 117 -10.87 -25.31 -3.78
CA GLN A 117 -9.79 -25.37 -4.75
C GLN A 117 -9.04 -24.04 -4.86
N TYR A 118 -9.64 -22.94 -4.37
CA TYR A 118 -9.18 -21.58 -4.56
C TYR A 118 -9.25 -20.80 -3.26
N SER A 119 -8.16 -20.16 -2.87
CA SER A 119 -8.06 -19.34 -1.66
C SER A 119 -7.20 -18.09 -1.84
N LYS A 120 -6.87 -17.75 -3.09
CA LYS A 120 -6.09 -16.56 -3.41
C LYS A 120 -6.62 -15.87 -4.65
N ASP A 121 -6.60 -14.55 -4.62
CA ASP A 121 -6.98 -13.62 -5.68
C ASP A 121 -6.22 -12.30 -5.39
N ASN A 122 -5.00 -12.21 -5.92
CA ASN A 122 -4.05 -11.16 -5.54
C ASN A 122 -4.51 -9.77 -5.99
N ASP A 123 -5.01 -9.66 -7.21
CA ASP A 123 -5.47 -8.41 -7.82
C ASP A 123 -6.96 -8.11 -7.56
N LYS A 124 -7.70 -9.08 -6.99
CA LYS A 124 -9.13 -9.00 -6.63
C LYS A 124 -10.06 -8.82 -7.83
N ASP A 125 -9.71 -9.39 -8.96
CA ASP A 125 -10.54 -9.35 -10.17
C ASP A 125 -11.63 -10.44 -10.20
N GLY A 126 -11.55 -11.41 -9.27
CA GLY A 126 -12.48 -12.54 -9.12
C GLY A 126 -12.06 -13.78 -9.88
N ILE A 127 -10.83 -13.83 -10.41
CA ILE A 127 -10.19 -15.00 -10.96
C ILE A 127 -9.15 -15.49 -9.94
N PRO A 128 -9.18 -16.75 -9.50
CA PRO A 128 -8.17 -17.26 -8.57
C PRO A 128 -6.77 -17.30 -9.18
N ASP A 129 -5.71 -16.92 -8.44
CA ASP A 129 -4.30 -16.94 -8.86
C ASP A 129 -3.90 -18.24 -9.58
N SER A 130 -4.41 -19.38 -9.14
CA SER A 130 -4.07 -20.68 -9.72
C SER A 130 -4.52 -20.92 -11.17
N ILE A 131 -5.40 -20.06 -11.68
CA ILE A 131 -5.95 -20.09 -13.03
C ILE A 131 -5.93 -18.75 -13.74
N ASP A 132 -5.50 -17.69 -13.04
CA ASP A 132 -5.22 -16.41 -13.64
C ASP A 132 -3.92 -16.48 -14.43
N PRO A 133 -3.79 -15.86 -15.60
CA PRO A 133 -2.54 -15.75 -16.32
C PRO A 133 -1.70 -14.51 -15.96
N ASP A 134 -2.18 -13.60 -15.07
CA ASP A 134 -1.57 -12.31 -14.71
C ASP A 134 -2.08 -11.94 -13.31
N ASP A 135 -1.51 -12.59 -12.26
CA ASP A 135 -2.01 -12.63 -10.89
C ASP A 135 -2.07 -11.26 -10.20
N ASP A 136 -1.29 -10.26 -10.66
CA ASP A 136 -1.27 -8.90 -10.10
C ASP A 136 -1.82 -7.83 -11.05
N ASN A 137 -2.23 -8.25 -12.27
CA ASN A 137 -2.83 -7.38 -13.29
C ASN A 137 -1.96 -6.18 -13.72
N ASP A 138 -0.62 -6.33 -13.67
CA ASP A 138 0.31 -5.30 -14.11
C ASP A 138 0.48 -5.25 -15.64
N GLY A 139 0.03 -6.29 -16.33
CA GLY A 139 0.04 -6.46 -17.79
C GLY A 139 1.18 -7.32 -18.31
N VAL A 140 1.99 -7.93 -17.42
CA VAL A 140 2.98 -8.97 -17.75
C VAL A 140 2.46 -10.30 -17.22
N PRO A 141 2.29 -11.32 -18.06
CA PRO A 141 1.80 -12.62 -17.59
C PRO A 141 2.78 -13.30 -16.65
N ASP A 142 2.29 -14.09 -15.67
CA ASP A 142 3.07 -14.80 -14.66
C ASP A 142 4.25 -15.60 -15.20
N ASP A 143 4.11 -16.18 -16.39
CA ASP A 143 5.18 -16.97 -17.02
C ASP A 143 6.29 -16.12 -17.64
N GLU A 144 6.09 -14.82 -17.76
CA GLU A 144 7.06 -13.81 -18.23
C GLU A 144 7.48 -12.84 -17.12
N ASP A 145 6.86 -12.93 -15.92
CA ASP A 145 7.06 -12.07 -14.78
C ASP A 145 7.99 -12.71 -13.72
N ALA A 146 8.93 -11.93 -13.21
CA ALA A 146 9.79 -12.35 -12.11
C ALA A 146 9.09 -12.24 -10.75
N PHE A 147 8.03 -11.42 -10.65
CA PHE A 147 7.28 -11.10 -9.43
C PHE A 147 5.75 -11.15 -9.67
N PRO A 148 5.16 -12.30 -9.99
CA PRO A 148 3.77 -12.41 -10.42
C PRO A 148 2.71 -11.93 -9.41
N ASP A 149 3.12 -11.69 -8.17
CA ASP A 149 2.24 -11.21 -7.09
C ASP A 149 2.46 -9.71 -6.78
N ASP A 150 3.32 -8.97 -7.53
CA ASP A 150 3.71 -7.58 -7.22
C ASP A 150 3.55 -6.65 -8.43
N GLU A 151 2.43 -5.96 -8.53
CA GLU A 151 2.08 -5.02 -9.61
C GLU A 151 3.12 -3.91 -9.87
N THR A 152 4.10 -3.76 -8.99
CA THR A 152 5.14 -2.73 -9.10
C THR A 152 6.46 -3.25 -9.67
N GLU A 153 6.64 -4.56 -9.79
CA GLU A 153 7.88 -5.21 -10.23
C GLU A 153 7.58 -6.29 -11.28
N GLN A 154 8.32 -6.30 -12.38
CA GLN A 154 8.15 -7.27 -13.47
C GLN A 154 9.44 -8.03 -13.78
N TYR A 155 10.59 -7.41 -13.56
CA TYR A 155 11.89 -7.93 -13.99
C TYR A 155 12.87 -8.00 -12.82
N ASP A 156 13.74 -8.97 -12.85
CA ASP A 156 14.86 -9.19 -11.95
C ASP A 156 16.06 -9.54 -12.82
N THR A 157 16.81 -8.50 -13.20
CA THR A 157 17.86 -8.61 -14.23
C THR A 157 19.04 -9.45 -13.75
N ASP A 158 19.44 -9.34 -12.47
CA ASP A 158 20.57 -10.06 -11.89
C ASP A 158 20.19 -11.32 -11.10
N LEU A 159 18.89 -11.56 -10.88
CA LEU A 159 18.31 -12.70 -10.19
C LEU A 159 18.62 -12.74 -8.68
N ASP A 160 18.70 -11.60 -8.03
CA ASP A 160 18.95 -11.48 -6.59
C ASP A 160 17.66 -11.44 -5.75
N LYS A 161 16.47 -11.34 -6.39
CA LYS A 161 15.11 -11.26 -5.85
C LYS A 161 14.71 -9.86 -5.36
N ILE A 162 15.40 -8.85 -5.82
CA ILE A 162 14.95 -7.46 -5.77
C ILE A 162 14.53 -7.13 -7.20
N GLY A 163 13.38 -6.53 -7.38
CA GLY A 163 12.93 -6.14 -8.72
C GLY A 163 13.66 -4.92 -9.22
N ASP A 164 13.81 -4.82 -10.53
CA ASP A 164 14.57 -3.74 -11.20
C ASP A 164 14.05 -2.32 -10.84
N ASN A 165 12.80 -2.17 -10.41
CA ASN A 165 12.30 -0.87 -9.97
C ASN A 165 12.74 -0.50 -8.54
N ALA A 166 13.01 -1.48 -7.70
CA ALA A 166 13.45 -1.32 -6.32
C ALA A 166 14.97 -1.47 -6.16
N ASP A 167 15.64 -2.12 -7.11
CA ASP A 167 17.08 -2.34 -7.10
C ASP A 167 17.83 -1.04 -7.52
N PRO A 168 18.84 -0.62 -6.80
CA PRO A 168 19.69 0.49 -7.22
C PRO A 168 20.83 0.11 -8.16
N ASP A 169 21.04 -1.18 -8.47
CA ASP A 169 22.12 -1.75 -9.31
C ASP A 169 21.57 -3.01 -10.00
N ASP A 170 20.71 -2.80 -11.04
CA ASP A 170 19.86 -3.82 -11.69
C ASP A 170 20.66 -5.05 -12.18
N ASP A 171 21.92 -4.93 -12.53
CA ASP A 171 22.74 -6.02 -13.08
C ASP A 171 23.87 -6.48 -12.15
N ASN A 172 23.98 -5.85 -10.94
CA ASN A 172 24.93 -6.17 -9.88
C ASN A 172 26.39 -6.13 -10.34
N ASP A 173 26.73 -5.18 -11.24
CA ASP A 173 28.10 -5.00 -11.73
C ASP A 173 28.97 -4.11 -10.81
N GLY A 174 28.30 -3.45 -9.82
CA GLY A 174 28.93 -2.62 -8.80
C GLY A 174 28.83 -1.12 -9.07
N TYR A 175 28.21 -0.71 -10.17
CA TYR A 175 27.82 0.67 -10.45
C TYR A 175 26.30 0.77 -10.35
N SER A 176 25.80 1.84 -9.76
CA SER A 176 24.33 2.00 -9.65
C SER A 176 23.73 2.39 -11.00
N ASP A 177 22.44 2.05 -11.20
CA ASP A 177 21.66 2.45 -12.39
C ASP A 177 21.77 3.93 -12.67
N LEU A 178 21.71 4.75 -11.61
CA LEU A 178 21.84 6.19 -11.75
C LEU A 178 23.21 6.59 -12.29
N ASP A 179 24.29 5.97 -11.82
CA ASP A 179 25.64 6.24 -12.31
C ASP A 179 25.76 5.84 -13.78
N GLU A 180 25.27 4.67 -14.14
CA GLU A 180 25.29 4.16 -15.49
C GLU A 180 24.47 5.01 -16.46
N LEU A 181 23.23 5.37 -16.08
CA LEU A 181 22.40 6.27 -16.88
C LEU A 181 23.07 7.63 -17.11
N LEU A 182 23.73 8.17 -16.09
CA LEU A 182 24.47 9.44 -16.20
C LEU A 182 25.74 9.30 -17.03
N ALA A 183 26.42 8.17 -16.96
CA ALA A 183 27.61 7.86 -17.77
C ALA A 183 27.26 7.45 -19.21
N GLY A 184 25.99 7.04 -19.46
CA GLY A 184 25.47 6.62 -20.76
C GLY A 184 25.73 5.14 -21.05
N THR A 185 25.84 4.32 -20.02
CA THR A 185 25.90 2.86 -20.06
C THR A 185 24.53 2.25 -19.81
N ASN A 186 24.40 0.93 -19.77
CA ASN A 186 23.12 0.23 -19.67
C ASN A 186 23.01 -0.48 -18.33
N PRO A 187 22.11 -0.04 -17.42
CA PRO A 187 21.94 -0.59 -16.07
C PRO A 187 21.51 -2.08 -16.01
N LYS A 188 21.22 -2.70 -17.14
CA LYS A 188 20.74 -4.09 -17.24
C LYS A 188 21.73 -4.99 -18.01
N ASP A 189 22.96 -4.56 -18.21
CA ASP A 189 24.00 -5.34 -18.89
C ASP A 189 25.33 -5.25 -18.13
N PRO A 190 25.70 -6.23 -17.31
CA PRO A 190 26.88 -6.23 -16.46
C PRO A 190 28.21 -6.17 -17.22
N ASN A 191 28.16 -6.07 -18.54
CA ASN A 191 29.34 -5.82 -19.37
C ASN A 191 29.40 -4.38 -19.91
N SER A 192 28.38 -3.57 -19.58
CA SER A 192 28.24 -2.19 -20.05
C SER A 192 28.60 -1.17 -18.97
N THR A 193 29.74 -1.37 -18.30
CA THR A 193 30.16 -0.55 -17.15
C THR A 193 30.55 0.87 -17.53
N PRO A 194 30.37 1.85 -16.65
CA PRO A 194 30.91 3.18 -16.77
C PRO A 194 32.45 3.16 -16.80
N VAL A 195 33.08 4.23 -17.34
CA VAL A 195 34.54 4.39 -17.24
C VAL A 195 34.90 4.73 -15.79
N ASP A 196 35.78 3.94 -15.20
CA ASP A 196 36.43 4.13 -13.91
C ASP A 196 37.96 4.01 -14.13
N SER A 197 38.67 5.15 -14.12
CA SER A 197 40.05 5.23 -14.56
C SER A 197 41.05 4.76 -13.52
N ASP A 198 40.71 4.82 -12.23
CA ASP A 198 41.60 4.41 -11.13
C ASP A 198 41.12 3.17 -10.38
N ASN A 199 39.91 2.67 -10.73
CA ASN A 199 39.28 1.45 -10.21
C ASN A 199 39.02 1.52 -8.69
N ASP A 200 38.51 2.64 -8.22
CA ASP A 200 38.09 2.82 -6.82
C ASP A 200 36.62 2.49 -6.57
N GLY A 201 35.84 2.21 -7.63
CA GLY A 201 34.41 1.86 -7.59
C GLY A 201 33.48 3.07 -7.78
N LEU A 202 34.02 4.24 -8.10
CA LEU A 202 33.28 5.39 -8.59
C LEU A 202 33.60 5.61 -10.07
N SER A 203 32.62 5.92 -10.89
CA SER A 203 32.92 6.28 -12.26
C SER A 203 33.57 7.65 -12.37
N ASP A 204 34.38 7.84 -13.40
CA ASP A 204 34.98 9.15 -13.75
C ASP A 204 33.92 10.26 -13.81
N PHE A 205 32.69 9.90 -14.21
CA PHE A 205 31.58 10.85 -14.26
C PHE A 205 31.11 11.29 -12.87
N ILE A 206 30.89 10.34 -11.95
CA ILE A 206 30.49 10.61 -10.56
C ILE A 206 31.60 11.36 -9.81
N GLU A 207 32.85 11.00 -10.02
CA GLU A 207 34.01 11.69 -9.45
C GLU A 207 34.07 13.15 -9.87
N ASN A 208 33.95 13.41 -11.19
CA ASN A 208 33.86 14.79 -11.69
C ASN A 208 32.68 15.58 -11.08
N LEU A 209 31.55 14.91 -10.83
CA LEU A 209 30.38 15.53 -10.20
C LEU A 209 30.63 15.82 -8.71
N LYS A 210 31.29 14.91 -8.01
CA LYS A 210 31.64 15.06 -6.58
C LYS A 210 32.84 15.96 -6.36
N GLY A 211 33.69 16.16 -7.40
CA GLY A 211 34.91 16.96 -7.36
C GLY A 211 36.10 16.20 -6.82
N THR A 212 36.09 14.88 -6.93
CA THR A 212 37.25 13.99 -6.72
C THR A 212 38.08 13.86 -8.00
N ASP A 213 39.24 13.23 -7.94
CA ASP A 213 40.18 13.08 -9.08
C ASP A 213 40.03 11.69 -9.71
N PRO A 214 39.46 11.55 -10.93
CA PRO A 214 39.25 10.28 -11.63
C PRO A 214 40.52 9.43 -11.89
N ASN A 215 41.65 9.85 -11.49
CA ASN A 215 42.91 9.11 -11.62
C ASN A 215 43.62 8.88 -10.28
N ASN A 216 42.94 9.13 -9.17
CA ASN A 216 43.48 9.00 -7.82
C ASN A 216 42.46 8.44 -6.83
N PRO A 217 42.48 7.14 -6.53
CA PRO A 217 41.49 6.44 -5.73
C PRO A 217 41.39 6.93 -4.27
N ASP A 218 42.21 7.87 -3.86
CA ASP A 218 42.24 8.50 -2.52
C ASP A 218 42.52 9.99 -2.70
N THR A 219 41.51 10.75 -3.14
CA THR A 219 41.68 12.15 -3.55
C THR A 219 42.19 13.05 -2.43
N ASP A 220 41.79 12.84 -1.17
CA ASP A 220 42.21 13.65 -0.03
C ASP A 220 43.41 13.10 0.74
N GLY A 221 43.84 11.87 0.43
CA GLY A 221 45.05 11.23 0.95
C GLY A 221 44.93 10.76 2.41
N ASP A 222 43.71 10.47 2.88
CA ASP A 222 43.48 10.03 4.26
C ASP A 222 43.59 8.50 4.43
N GLY A 223 43.71 7.74 3.33
CA GLY A 223 43.84 6.29 3.30
C GLY A 223 42.51 5.53 3.26
N ILE A 224 41.42 6.21 2.93
CA ILE A 224 40.08 5.66 2.64
C ILE A 224 39.79 5.98 1.16
N ILE A 225 39.43 4.96 0.39
CA ILE A 225 39.06 5.07 -1.03
C ILE A 225 37.56 5.16 -1.20
#